data_823b8e6a4f6e96650f3eb00c9d21f290
#
_entry.id   823b8e6a4f6e96650f3eb00c9d21f290
#
_cell.length_a   1.000
_cell.length_b   1.000
_cell.length_c   1.000
_cell.angle_alpha   90.00
_cell.angle_beta   90.00
_cell.angle_gamma   90.00
#
_symmetry.space_group_name_H-M   'P 1'
#
loop_
_entity.id
_entity.type
_entity.pdbx_description
1 polymer ?
#
loop_
_entity_poly.entity_id
_entity_poly.type
_entity_poly.pdbx_seq_one_letter_code
_entity_poly.pdbx_strand_id
1 'polypeptide(L)'
;MTIVKSQLTASFFETYLSYSQDTGKFFWLHRPHSMFADWRQANKWNGRYAGSEAGSKSTPRHGYRKMQITLCKMTFSLHRVAALYMGFIKDYGDNLQIDHIDGDPFNNRSKNLRACTSSINARNAKRRVTNTSGITGVRFEKILGKFQASAKINYKPLNLGYFETIFEAACARRAWELLNEYTRRHI
;
A
#
# COMPACT_ATOMS: atom_id res chain seq x y z
N MET A 1 14.48 -17.28 -19.45
CA MET A 1 13.54 -17.92 -18.51
C MET A 1 12.59 -16.85 -18.01
N THR A 2 11.28 -16.98 -18.24
CA THR A 2 10.29 -15.99 -17.80
C THR A 2 9.86 -16.37 -16.40
N ILE A 3 10.15 -15.54 -15.40
CA ILE A 3 9.74 -15.76 -14.00
C ILE A 3 8.24 -15.45 -13.88
N VAL A 4 7.44 -16.41 -13.45
CA VAL A 4 6.00 -16.23 -13.21
C VAL A 4 5.78 -15.64 -11.82
N LYS A 5 4.78 -14.78 -11.64
CA LYS A 5 4.53 -14.08 -10.37
C LYS A 5 4.32 -15.02 -9.18
N SER A 6 3.75 -16.20 -9.40
CA SER A 6 3.56 -17.24 -8.36
C SER A 6 4.87 -17.86 -7.85
N GLN A 7 5.97 -17.71 -8.58
CA GLN A 7 7.31 -18.15 -8.17
C GLN A 7 8.05 -17.11 -7.33
N LEU A 8 7.51 -15.90 -7.23
CA LEU A 8 8.09 -14.78 -6.49
C LEU A 8 7.59 -14.81 -5.03
N THR A 9 8.09 -15.78 -4.28
CA THR A 9 7.81 -15.99 -2.84
C THR A 9 8.83 -15.24 -1.97
N ALA A 10 8.68 -15.27 -0.65
CA ALA A 10 9.65 -14.70 0.28
C ALA A 10 11.07 -15.24 0.01
N SER A 11 11.22 -16.55 -0.17
CA SER A 11 12.52 -17.22 -0.39
C SER A 11 13.24 -16.71 -1.64
N PHE A 12 12.51 -16.32 -2.70
CA PHE A 12 13.13 -15.67 -3.86
C PHE A 12 13.81 -14.35 -3.46
N PHE A 13 13.14 -13.51 -2.69
CA PHE A 13 13.70 -12.20 -2.29
C PHE A 13 14.78 -12.34 -1.23
N GLU A 14 14.68 -13.32 -0.33
CA GLU A 14 15.68 -13.64 0.71
C GLU A 14 17.02 -14.06 0.13
N THR A 15 17.08 -14.48 -1.13
CA THR A 15 18.33 -14.73 -1.85
C THR A 15 19.11 -13.43 -2.12
N TYR A 16 18.43 -12.29 -2.19
CA TYR A 16 19.01 -11.00 -2.62
C TYR A 16 19.01 -9.94 -1.54
N LEU A 17 18.06 -10.03 -0.59
CA LEU A 17 17.73 -8.95 0.34
C LEU A 17 17.56 -9.47 1.76
N SER A 18 17.90 -8.65 2.73
CA SER A 18 17.38 -8.74 4.09
C SER A 18 16.37 -7.63 4.36
N TYR A 19 15.44 -7.86 5.27
CA TYR A 19 14.40 -6.90 5.65
C TYR A 19 14.40 -6.68 7.16
N SER A 20 14.48 -5.41 7.56
CA SER A 20 14.34 -5.00 8.97
C SER A 20 12.90 -4.59 9.23
N GLN A 21 12.18 -5.40 10.01
CA GLN A 21 10.76 -5.16 10.31
C GLN A 21 10.51 -3.86 11.09
N ASP A 22 11.43 -3.50 11.99
CA ASP A 22 11.31 -2.30 12.84
C ASP A 22 11.56 -1.01 12.08
N THR A 23 12.49 -1.02 11.13
CA THR A 23 12.82 0.18 10.33
C THR A 23 12.07 0.25 9.00
N GLY A 24 11.55 -0.87 8.51
CA GLY A 24 10.93 -0.99 7.19
C GLY A 24 11.93 -0.97 6.04
N LYS A 25 13.22 -1.09 6.33
CA LYS A 25 14.30 -0.99 5.35
C LYS A 25 14.73 -2.35 4.84
N PHE A 26 15.17 -2.35 3.59
CA PHE A 26 15.79 -3.49 2.94
C PHE A 26 17.27 -3.24 2.73
N PHE A 27 18.07 -4.30 2.79
CA PHE A 27 19.52 -4.23 2.56
C PHE A 27 19.93 -5.31 1.56
N TRP A 28 20.91 -4.98 0.70
CA TRP A 28 21.47 -5.93 -0.24
C TRP A 28 22.30 -6.98 0.50
N LEU A 29 22.02 -8.25 0.23
CA LEU A 29 22.86 -9.33 0.69
C LEU A 29 24.10 -9.49 -0.22
N HIS A 30 25.17 -10.05 0.33
CA HIS A 30 26.32 -10.50 -0.43
C HIS A 30 25.88 -11.56 -1.44
N ARG A 31 26.26 -11.41 -2.70
CA ARG A 31 25.91 -12.35 -3.77
C ARG A 31 27.08 -13.27 -4.08
N PRO A 32 26.86 -14.61 -4.20
CA PRO A 32 27.89 -15.54 -4.57
C PRO A 32 28.38 -15.27 -6.01
N HIS A 33 29.60 -15.64 -6.28
CA HIS A 33 30.23 -15.42 -7.60
C HIS A 33 29.46 -16.09 -8.74
N SER A 34 28.77 -17.19 -8.47
CA SER A 34 27.93 -17.90 -9.46
C SER A 34 26.76 -17.08 -10.02
N MET A 35 26.42 -15.95 -9.40
CA MET A 35 25.38 -15.03 -9.91
C MET A 35 25.92 -14.00 -10.92
N PHE A 36 27.22 -14.03 -11.23
CA PHE A 36 27.87 -13.07 -12.11
C PHE A 36 28.61 -13.79 -13.25
N ALA A 37 28.94 -13.06 -14.29
CA ALA A 37 29.72 -13.60 -15.39
C ALA A 37 31.17 -13.96 -14.99
N ASP A 38 31.75 -13.20 -14.05
CA ASP A 38 33.07 -13.43 -13.51
C ASP A 38 33.22 -12.90 -12.07
N TRP A 39 34.33 -13.29 -11.42
CA TRP A 39 34.64 -12.91 -10.03
C TRP A 39 34.89 -11.39 -9.86
N ARG A 40 35.38 -10.70 -10.90
CA ARG A 40 35.67 -9.27 -10.85
C ARG A 40 34.36 -8.47 -10.77
N GLN A 41 33.35 -8.87 -11.56
CA GLN A 41 32.01 -8.30 -11.50
C GLN A 41 31.36 -8.56 -10.13
N ALA A 42 31.50 -9.78 -9.60
CA ALA A 42 30.99 -10.13 -8.28
C ALA A 42 31.62 -9.25 -7.19
N ASN A 43 32.97 -9.13 -7.16
CA ASN A 43 33.67 -8.31 -6.17
C ASN A 43 33.32 -6.82 -6.30
N LYS A 44 33.24 -6.30 -7.53
CA LYS A 44 32.85 -4.91 -7.79
C LYS A 44 31.43 -4.63 -7.29
N TRP A 45 30.50 -5.55 -7.58
CA TRP A 45 29.11 -5.39 -7.15
C TRP A 45 28.99 -5.50 -5.61
N ASN A 46 29.56 -6.55 -5.03
CA ASN A 46 29.53 -6.78 -3.58
C ASN A 46 30.21 -5.66 -2.80
N GLY A 47 31.37 -5.20 -3.23
CA GLY A 47 32.08 -4.09 -2.60
C GLY A 47 31.29 -2.76 -2.63
N ARG A 48 30.39 -2.60 -3.63
CA ARG A 48 29.58 -1.39 -3.76
C ARG A 48 28.24 -1.48 -3.04
N TYR A 49 27.60 -2.63 -3.05
CA TYR A 49 26.18 -2.75 -2.66
C TYR A 49 25.94 -3.66 -1.45
N ALA A 50 26.72 -4.72 -1.24
CA ALA A 50 26.46 -5.64 -0.14
C ALA A 50 26.44 -4.90 1.20
N GLY A 51 25.38 -5.10 1.99
CA GLY A 51 25.14 -4.41 3.25
C GLY A 51 24.54 -2.99 3.14
N SER A 52 24.51 -2.38 1.93
CA SER A 52 23.88 -1.06 1.76
C SER A 52 22.37 -1.15 1.67
N GLU A 53 21.68 -0.03 1.97
CA GLU A 53 20.20 0.06 1.87
C GLU A 53 19.76 -0.15 0.41
N ALA A 54 18.77 -1.01 0.25
CA ALA A 54 18.24 -1.41 -1.05
C ALA A 54 16.92 -0.71 -1.35
N GLY A 55 16.74 -0.34 -2.63
CA GLY A 55 15.53 0.27 -3.13
C GLY A 55 15.64 1.77 -3.34
N SER A 56 14.64 2.32 -4.01
CA SER A 56 14.56 3.74 -4.36
C SER A 56 13.11 4.23 -4.25
N LYS A 57 12.97 5.53 -4.01
CA LYS A 57 11.66 6.20 -4.03
C LYS A 57 11.20 6.38 -5.48
N SER A 58 10.00 5.93 -5.78
CA SER A 58 9.29 6.22 -7.03
C SER A 58 8.18 7.24 -6.75
N THR A 59 8.31 8.42 -7.35
CA THR A 59 7.36 9.53 -7.20
C THR A 59 6.92 10.03 -8.58
N PRO A 60 6.19 9.21 -9.35
CA PRO A 60 5.77 9.61 -10.69
C PRO A 60 4.85 10.83 -10.62
N ARG A 61 4.88 11.68 -11.65
CA ARG A 61 3.99 12.85 -11.76
C ARG A 61 2.52 12.44 -11.67
N HIS A 62 2.20 11.31 -12.29
CA HIS A 62 0.90 10.65 -12.21
C HIS A 62 1.12 9.21 -11.75
N GLY A 63 0.33 8.76 -10.78
CA GLY A 63 0.41 7.40 -10.27
C GLY A 63 0.78 7.29 -8.79
N TYR A 64 0.99 6.07 -8.35
CA TYR A 64 1.18 5.76 -6.94
C TYR A 64 2.64 5.90 -6.52
N ARG A 65 2.89 6.73 -5.50
CA ARG A 65 4.21 6.86 -4.85
C ARG A 65 4.53 5.57 -4.08
N LYS A 66 5.77 5.11 -4.13
CA LYS A 66 6.19 3.88 -3.45
C LYS A 66 7.71 3.78 -3.31
N MET A 67 8.16 2.94 -2.38
CA MET A 67 9.50 2.36 -2.44
C MET A 67 9.52 1.19 -3.42
N GLN A 68 10.53 1.10 -4.26
CA GLN A 68 10.67 0.05 -5.27
C GLN A 68 12.10 -0.45 -5.38
N ILE A 69 12.25 -1.65 -5.93
CA ILE A 69 13.54 -2.26 -6.24
C ILE A 69 13.49 -2.97 -7.59
N THR A 70 14.61 -2.98 -8.30
CA THR A 70 14.74 -3.75 -9.54
C THR A 70 15.64 -4.96 -9.30
N LEU A 71 15.09 -6.15 -9.54
CA LEU A 71 15.78 -7.44 -9.46
C LEU A 71 15.48 -8.24 -10.74
N CYS A 72 16.49 -8.88 -11.32
CA CYS A 72 16.32 -9.73 -12.51
C CYS A 72 15.54 -9.01 -13.64
N LYS A 73 15.83 -7.73 -13.87
CA LYS A 73 15.17 -6.85 -14.87
C LYS A 73 13.67 -6.58 -14.60
N MET A 74 13.16 -6.94 -13.42
CA MET A 74 11.79 -6.69 -12.99
C MET A 74 11.77 -5.69 -11.83
N THR A 75 10.76 -4.83 -11.79
CA THR A 75 10.58 -3.84 -10.72
C THR A 75 9.50 -4.28 -9.75
N PHE A 76 9.82 -4.27 -8.47
CA PHE A 76 8.97 -4.70 -7.37
C PHE A 76 8.69 -3.56 -6.40
N SER A 77 7.46 -3.48 -5.87
CA SER A 77 7.10 -2.57 -4.79
C SER A 77 7.54 -3.15 -3.45
N LEU A 78 8.34 -2.41 -2.68
CA LEU A 78 8.95 -2.94 -1.45
C LEU A 78 7.93 -3.23 -0.33
N HIS A 79 6.81 -2.50 -0.24
CA HIS A 79 5.75 -2.85 0.71
C HIS A 79 5.15 -4.24 0.46
N ARG A 80 5.07 -4.65 -0.83
CA ARG A 80 4.59 -5.98 -1.18
C ARG A 80 5.64 -7.05 -0.91
N VAL A 81 6.93 -6.74 -1.11
CA VAL A 81 8.03 -7.61 -0.71
C VAL A 81 8.07 -7.76 0.82
N ALA A 82 7.90 -6.68 1.59
CA ALA A 82 7.81 -6.74 3.05
C ALA A 82 6.65 -7.65 3.51
N ALA A 83 5.51 -7.58 2.83
CA ALA A 83 4.36 -8.44 3.13
C ALA A 83 4.64 -9.94 2.91
N LEU A 84 5.50 -10.30 1.94
CA LEU A 84 5.99 -11.67 1.76
C LEU A 84 6.83 -12.11 2.96
N TYR A 85 7.78 -11.29 3.41
CA TYR A 85 8.62 -11.58 4.59
C TYR A 85 7.82 -11.76 5.87
N MET A 86 6.67 -11.07 5.98
CA MET A 86 5.77 -11.17 7.13
C MET A 86 4.72 -12.29 6.99
N GLY A 87 4.68 -13.00 5.86
CA GLY A 87 3.68 -14.04 5.60
C GLY A 87 2.26 -13.50 5.39
N PHE A 88 2.08 -12.20 5.11
CA PHE A 88 0.75 -11.61 4.83
C PHE A 88 0.20 -12.05 3.48
N ILE A 89 1.07 -12.37 2.55
CA ILE A 89 0.76 -12.91 1.22
C ILE A 89 1.72 -14.07 0.93
N LYS A 90 1.29 -15.06 0.17
CA LYS A 90 2.07 -16.26 -0.16
C LYS A 90 3.06 -16.06 -1.30
N ASP A 91 2.69 -15.24 -2.29
CA ASP A 91 3.51 -14.90 -3.45
C ASP A 91 3.21 -13.48 -3.93
N TYR A 92 4.05 -12.93 -4.81
CA TYR A 92 3.90 -11.55 -5.30
C TYR A 92 2.65 -11.35 -6.17
N GLY A 93 2.05 -12.41 -6.69
CA GLY A 93 0.82 -12.41 -7.49
C GLY A 93 -0.47 -12.53 -6.66
N ASP A 94 -0.37 -12.69 -5.34
CA ASP A 94 -1.53 -12.77 -4.44
C ASP A 94 -2.52 -11.61 -4.66
N ASN A 95 -3.82 -11.88 -4.55
CA ASN A 95 -4.87 -10.91 -4.81
C ASN A 95 -5.06 -9.88 -3.68
N LEU A 96 -4.50 -10.13 -2.50
CA LEU A 96 -4.54 -9.18 -1.40
C LEU A 96 -3.72 -7.92 -1.72
N GLN A 97 -4.25 -6.78 -1.36
CA GLN A 97 -3.56 -5.51 -1.41
C GLN A 97 -2.81 -5.26 -0.10
N ILE A 98 -1.67 -4.61 -0.20
CA ILE A 98 -0.91 -4.19 0.98
C ILE A 98 -1.10 -2.69 1.14
N ASP A 99 -1.62 -2.30 2.29
CA ASP A 99 -1.96 -0.93 2.64
C ASP A 99 -1.08 -0.42 3.78
N HIS A 100 -0.71 0.88 3.70
CA HIS A 100 0.03 1.57 4.76
C HIS A 100 -0.96 2.19 5.75
N ILE A 101 -0.90 1.79 7.02
CA ILE A 101 -1.85 2.23 8.06
C ILE A 101 -1.80 3.74 8.26
N ASP A 102 -0.62 4.36 8.24
CA ASP A 102 -0.41 5.81 8.36
C ASP A 102 -0.62 6.58 7.04
N GLY A 103 -0.77 5.87 5.91
CA GLY A 103 -0.89 6.47 4.59
C GLY A 103 0.41 6.98 3.99
N ASP A 104 1.57 6.79 4.63
CA ASP A 104 2.88 7.08 4.04
C ASP A 104 3.36 5.89 3.20
N PRO A 105 3.43 6.03 1.86
CA PRO A 105 3.82 4.95 0.96
C PRO A 105 5.31 4.56 1.05
N PHE A 106 6.08 5.27 1.85
CA PHE A 106 7.51 5.00 2.07
C PHE A 106 7.79 4.30 3.41
N ASN A 107 6.82 4.28 4.33
CA ASN A 107 6.96 3.66 5.64
C ASN A 107 6.58 2.16 5.59
N ASN A 108 7.57 1.33 5.26
CA ASN A 108 7.37 -0.13 5.14
C ASN A 108 7.62 -0.90 6.45
N ARG A 109 7.55 -0.26 7.63
CA ARG A 109 7.64 -0.96 8.92
C ARG A 109 6.53 -2.01 9.06
N SER A 110 6.84 -3.14 9.68
CA SER A 110 5.87 -4.24 9.84
C SER A 110 4.58 -3.80 10.53
N LYS A 111 4.68 -2.98 11.58
CA LYS A 111 3.55 -2.42 12.32
C LYS A 111 2.67 -1.46 11.50
N ASN A 112 3.18 -0.97 10.36
CA ASN A 112 2.49 -0.02 9.49
C ASN A 112 1.86 -0.67 8.26
N LEU A 113 2.14 -1.94 8.00
CA LEU A 113 1.60 -2.66 6.84
C LEU A 113 0.49 -3.61 7.27
N ARG A 114 -0.53 -3.72 6.42
CA ARG A 114 -1.58 -4.72 6.56
C ARG A 114 -2.00 -5.26 5.20
N ALA A 115 -2.33 -6.55 5.16
CA ALA A 115 -3.02 -7.13 4.02
C ALA A 115 -4.52 -6.82 4.08
N CYS A 116 -5.11 -6.43 2.98
CA CYS A 116 -6.52 -6.14 2.90
C CYS A 116 -7.07 -6.43 1.50
N THR A 117 -8.37 -6.62 1.40
CA THR A 117 -9.05 -6.71 0.11
C THR A 117 -9.10 -5.34 -0.58
N SER A 118 -9.29 -5.33 -1.91
CA SER A 118 -9.49 -4.09 -2.67
C SER A 118 -10.65 -3.25 -2.12
N SER A 119 -11.70 -3.88 -1.61
CA SER A 119 -12.85 -3.21 -1.01
C SER A 119 -12.45 -2.46 0.26
N ILE A 120 -11.70 -3.09 1.17
CA ILE A 120 -11.21 -2.47 2.41
C ILE A 120 -10.24 -1.34 2.08
N ASN A 121 -9.31 -1.55 1.14
CA ASN A 121 -8.37 -0.51 0.74
C ASN A 121 -9.06 0.72 0.11
N ALA A 122 -10.08 0.50 -0.73
CA ALA A 122 -10.88 1.58 -1.31
C ALA A 122 -11.64 2.40 -0.24
N ARG A 123 -12.07 1.76 0.85
CA ARG A 123 -12.71 2.43 2.00
C ARG A 123 -11.75 3.37 2.72
N ASN A 124 -10.45 3.02 2.74
CA ASN A 124 -9.39 3.78 3.40
C ASN A 124 -8.67 4.79 2.50
N ALA A 125 -9.12 4.96 1.25
CA ALA A 125 -8.55 5.93 0.33
C ALA A 125 -8.70 7.37 0.86
N LYS A 126 -7.67 8.21 0.64
CA LYS A 126 -7.70 9.64 1.03
C LYS A 126 -8.91 10.34 0.40
N ARG A 127 -9.44 11.35 1.11
CA ARG A 127 -10.50 12.22 0.61
C ARG A 127 -10.11 12.82 -0.74
N ARG A 128 -11.04 12.78 -1.70
CA ARG A 128 -10.83 13.36 -3.03
C ARG A 128 -10.74 14.89 -2.94
N VAL A 129 -9.87 15.50 -3.72
CA VAL A 129 -9.72 16.96 -3.81
C VAL A 129 -11.05 17.65 -4.22
N THR A 130 -11.88 16.96 -4.99
CA THR A 130 -13.21 17.44 -5.42
C THR A 130 -14.28 17.40 -4.33
N ASN A 131 -13.95 16.95 -3.12
CA ASN A 131 -14.91 16.92 -2.01
C ASN A 131 -15.04 18.33 -1.42
N THR A 132 -16.16 18.99 -1.68
CA THR A 132 -16.46 20.37 -1.25
C THR A 132 -16.97 20.47 0.17
N SER A 133 -17.55 19.39 0.73
CA SER A 133 -18.07 19.40 2.11
C SER A 133 -16.97 19.25 3.19
N GLY A 134 -15.77 18.82 2.80
CA GLY A 134 -14.72 18.48 3.75
C GLY A 134 -14.88 17.09 4.40
N ILE A 135 -16.03 16.40 4.24
CA ILE A 135 -16.34 15.12 4.89
C ILE A 135 -16.60 14.05 3.82
N THR A 136 -15.89 12.93 3.90
CA THR A 136 -16.06 11.82 2.96
C THR A 136 -17.47 11.23 3.06
N GLY A 137 -18.16 11.13 1.92
CA GLY A 137 -19.53 10.59 1.87
C GLY A 137 -20.61 11.59 2.27
N VAL A 138 -20.29 12.85 2.52
CA VAL A 138 -21.25 13.93 2.76
C VAL A 138 -21.18 14.94 1.62
N ARG A 139 -22.33 15.36 1.09
CA ARG A 139 -22.44 16.40 0.06
C ARG A 139 -23.68 17.26 0.29
N PHE A 140 -23.63 18.52 -0.14
CA PHE A 140 -24.84 19.37 -0.16
C PHE A 140 -25.65 19.05 -1.42
N GLU A 141 -26.92 18.70 -1.24
CA GLU A 141 -27.87 18.42 -2.32
C GLU A 141 -28.69 19.69 -2.58
N LYS A 142 -28.34 20.40 -3.64
CA LYS A 142 -28.88 21.73 -3.95
C LYS A 142 -30.39 21.73 -4.15
N ILE A 143 -30.95 20.66 -4.77
CA ILE A 143 -32.39 20.57 -5.07
C ILE A 143 -33.21 20.46 -3.78
N LEU A 144 -32.69 19.74 -2.80
CA LEU A 144 -33.38 19.53 -1.51
C LEU A 144 -33.00 20.56 -0.46
N GLY A 145 -31.96 21.38 -0.69
CA GLY A 145 -31.44 22.31 0.31
C GLY A 145 -30.82 21.62 1.54
N LYS A 146 -30.45 20.33 1.44
CA LYS A 146 -30.05 19.48 2.58
C LYS A 146 -28.69 18.81 2.33
N PHE A 147 -28.07 18.36 3.42
CA PHE A 147 -26.85 17.57 3.35
C PHE A 147 -27.19 16.08 3.25
N GLN A 148 -26.70 15.42 2.20
CA GLN A 148 -26.82 13.98 2.04
C GLN A 148 -25.62 13.28 2.66
N ALA A 149 -25.85 12.31 3.54
CA ALA A 149 -24.85 11.31 3.91
C ALA A 149 -25.03 10.05 3.05
N SER A 150 -23.92 9.51 2.55
CA SER A 150 -23.89 8.33 1.69
C SER A 150 -22.72 7.43 1.98
N ALA A 151 -22.85 6.16 1.66
CA ALA A 151 -21.83 5.13 1.77
C ALA A 151 -21.80 4.24 0.54
N LYS A 152 -20.94 3.22 0.53
CA LYS A 152 -20.96 2.15 -0.46
C LYS A 152 -20.80 0.80 0.23
N ILE A 153 -21.65 -0.15 -0.12
CA ILE A 153 -21.53 -1.57 0.27
C ILE A 153 -21.38 -2.38 -1.02
N ASN A 154 -20.32 -3.17 -1.12
CA ASN A 154 -20.04 -4.01 -2.28
C ASN A 154 -20.15 -3.22 -3.61
N TYR A 155 -19.53 -2.04 -3.65
CA TYR A 155 -19.55 -1.09 -4.77
C TYR A 155 -20.91 -0.45 -5.09
N LYS A 156 -21.99 -0.84 -4.41
CA LYS A 156 -23.32 -0.24 -4.57
C LYS A 156 -23.48 0.98 -3.65
N PRO A 157 -24.03 2.10 -4.14
CA PRO A 157 -24.28 3.27 -3.31
C PRO A 157 -25.38 2.96 -2.27
N LEU A 158 -25.16 3.45 -1.06
CA LEU A 158 -26.12 3.42 0.05
C LEU A 158 -26.40 4.85 0.48
N ASN A 159 -27.65 5.26 0.50
CA ASN A 159 -28.09 6.53 1.07
C ASN A 159 -28.30 6.35 2.59
N LEU A 160 -27.62 7.17 3.40
CA LEU A 160 -27.75 7.15 4.86
C LEU A 160 -28.75 8.19 5.38
N GLY A 161 -29.24 9.06 4.50
CA GLY A 161 -30.23 10.09 4.83
C GLY A 161 -29.88 11.48 4.32
N TYR A 162 -30.87 12.38 4.47
CA TYR A 162 -30.76 13.82 4.21
C TYR A 162 -30.97 14.57 5.51
N PHE A 163 -30.13 15.56 5.77
CA PHE A 163 -30.03 16.25 7.06
C PHE A 163 -30.03 17.78 6.85
N GLU A 164 -30.52 18.51 7.82
CA GLU A 164 -30.55 19.97 7.75
C GLU A 164 -29.14 20.57 7.90
N THR A 165 -28.28 19.91 8.67
CA THR A 165 -26.93 20.39 8.95
C THR A 165 -25.86 19.41 8.45
N ILE A 166 -24.71 19.95 8.09
CA ILE A 166 -23.53 19.15 7.76
C ILE A 166 -23.07 18.28 8.94
N PHE A 167 -23.28 18.76 10.18
CA PHE A 167 -22.91 18.03 11.39
C PHE A 167 -23.74 16.75 11.55
N GLU A 168 -25.06 16.81 11.38
CA GLU A 168 -25.93 15.62 11.44
C GLU A 168 -25.57 14.60 10.36
N ALA A 169 -25.35 15.06 9.13
CA ALA A 169 -24.90 14.22 8.03
C ALA A 169 -23.54 13.56 8.33
N ALA A 170 -22.63 14.30 8.95
CA ALA A 170 -21.34 13.79 9.39
C ALA A 170 -21.46 12.73 10.49
N CYS A 171 -22.34 12.96 11.47
CA CYS A 171 -22.64 12.00 12.54
C CYS A 171 -23.21 10.70 11.98
N ALA A 172 -24.19 10.77 11.07
CA ALA A 172 -24.78 9.60 10.41
C ALA A 172 -23.72 8.82 9.61
N ARG A 173 -22.88 9.52 8.85
CA ARG A 173 -21.77 8.92 8.13
C ARG A 173 -20.77 8.24 9.07
N ARG A 174 -20.41 8.91 10.16
CA ARG A 174 -19.46 8.41 11.14
C ARG A 174 -19.96 7.19 11.90
N ALA A 175 -21.22 7.20 12.31
CA ALA A 175 -21.86 6.03 12.94
C ALA A 175 -21.81 4.81 12.02
N TRP A 176 -22.12 5.02 10.74
CA TRP A 176 -22.04 3.95 9.75
C TRP A 176 -20.60 3.43 9.55
N GLU A 177 -19.59 4.31 9.53
CA GLU A 177 -18.17 3.93 9.43
C GLU A 177 -17.71 3.09 10.62
N LEU A 178 -18.12 3.45 11.84
CA LEU A 178 -17.78 2.69 13.05
C LEU A 178 -18.36 1.28 13.02
N LEU A 179 -19.60 1.13 12.58
CA LEU A 179 -20.27 -0.17 12.45
C LEU A 179 -19.69 -1.05 11.32
N ASN A 180 -18.98 -0.45 10.36
CA ASN A 180 -18.44 -1.16 9.19
C ASN A 180 -16.89 -1.16 9.15
N GLU A 181 -16.23 -1.02 10.28
CA GLU A 181 -14.79 -1.16 10.47
C GLU A 181 -13.92 -0.25 9.57
N TYR A 182 -14.37 0.98 9.34
CA TYR A 182 -13.56 1.97 8.62
C TYR A 182 -12.42 2.49 9.51
N THR A 183 -11.23 2.63 8.94
CA THR A 183 -10.09 3.22 9.67
C THR A 183 -10.20 4.73 9.79
N ARG A 184 -9.61 5.30 10.87
CA ARG A 184 -9.66 6.74 11.20
C ARG A 184 -8.84 7.67 10.28
N ARG A 185 -8.49 7.28 9.07
CA ARG A 185 -7.65 8.10 8.17
C ARG A 185 -8.29 9.41 7.67
N HIS A 186 -9.52 9.70 8.05
CA HIS A 186 -10.34 10.76 7.44
C HIS A 186 -10.83 11.81 8.43
N ILE A 187 -10.16 11.94 9.57
CA ILE A 187 -10.34 13.04 10.52
C ILE A 187 -9.39 14.16 10.16
#